data_4eb8e2486f551bbf8d51d46493dcec48
#
_entry.id   4eb8e2486f551bbf8d51d46493dcec48
#
_cell.length_a   1.000
_cell.length_b   1.000
_cell.length_c   1.000
_cell.angle_alpha   90.00
_cell.angle_beta   90.00
_cell.angle_gamma   90.00
#
_symmetry.space_group_name_H-M   'P 1'
#
loop_
_entity.id
_entity.type
_entity.pdbx_description
1 polymer ?
#
loop_
_entity_poly.entity_id
_entity_poly.type
_entity_poly.pdbx_seq_one_letter_code
_entity_poly.pdbx_strand_id
1 'polypeptide(L)'
;FAYELLLILFGALFVPVYFVRYLITRHATHKIHNREWSFNTLIVGTSVGAVQLEKRLREMKKSMGYNIVGYVRILDDDIDRQLNLPVYHISEIEKVCEQENIKNLIVIPHRHGVKATMALVNKLLPLDCPILISPDLYQLLTSKVRISNVAGEPLVDISRTEMSHSTRNLK
;
A
#
# COMPACT_ATOMS: atom_id res chain seq x y z
N PHE A 1 16.00 42.38 24.50
CA PHE A 1 16.54 42.55 23.13
C PHE A 1 16.92 41.21 22.46
N ALA A 2 17.75 40.36 23.11
CA ALA A 2 18.22 39.11 22.49
C ALA A 2 17.09 38.10 22.21
N TYR A 3 16.15 37.95 23.14
CA TYR A 3 15.01 37.01 22.98
C TYR A 3 14.01 37.49 21.95
N GLU A 4 13.77 38.76 21.81
CA GLU A 4 12.89 39.35 20.81
C GLU A 4 13.45 39.10 19.39
N LEU A 5 14.74 39.29 19.20
CA LEU A 5 15.43 39.08 17.95
C LEU A 5 15.43 37.59 17.56
N LEU A 6 15.58 36.70 18.54
CA LEU A 6 15.52 35.26 18.39
C LEU A 6 14.11 34.76 18.00
N LEU A 7 13.07 35.34 18.61
CA LEU A 7 11.68 35.06 18.24
C LEU A 7 11.33 35.53 16.84
N ILE A 8 11.80 36.74 16.47
CA ILE A 8 11.59 37.27 15.10
C ILE A 8 12.31 36.38 14.07
N LEU A 9 13.55 35.98 14.34
CA LEU A 9 14.30 35.09 13.47
C LEU A 9 13.64 33.71 13.32
N PHE A 10 13.17 33.16 14.46
CA PHE A 10 12.45 31.87 14.45
C PHE A 10 11.15 31.98 13.65
N GLY A 11 10.35 33.03 13.85
CA GLY A 11 9.15 33.28 13.07
C GLY A 11 9.43 33.45 11.58
N ALA A 12 10.46 34.21 11.23
CA ALA A 12 10.85 34.44 9.84
C ALA A 12 11.31 33.17 9.12
N LEU A 13 11.87 32.20 9.83
CA LEU A 13 12.25 30.91 9.25
C LEU A 13 11.10 29.89 9.27
N PHE A 14 10.36 29.82 10.36
CA PHE A 14 9.33 28.80 10.55
C PHE A 14 8.09 29.04 9.68
N VAL A 15 7.64 30.30 9.57
CA VAL A 15 6.42 30.65 8.83
C VAL A 15 6.53 30.28 7.34
N PRO A 16 7.58 30.66 6.59
CA PRO A 16 7.68 30.30 5.19
C PRO A 16 7.85 28.79 4.97
N VAL A 17 8.63 28.11 5.82
CA VAL A 17 8.80 26.64 5.74
C VAL A 17 7.47 25.93 5.95
N TYR A 18 6.71 26.34 6.98
CA TYR A 18 5.38 25.78 7.24
C TYR A 18 4.42 26.05 6.09
N PHE A 19 4.43 27.25 5.54
CA PHE A 19 3.54 27.64 4.45
C PHE A 19 3.84 26.86 3.15
N VAL A 20 5.10 26.74 2.77
CA VAL A 20 5.53 25.95 1.62
C VAL A 20 5.15 24.47 1.81
N ARG A 21 5.41 23.89 2.98
CA ARG A 21 5.03 22.51 3.31
C ARG A 21 3.52 22.32 3.22
N TYR A 22 2.74 23.26 3.73
CA TYR A 22 1.28 23.23 3.66
C TYR A 22 0.78 23.23 2.20
N LEU A 23 1.32 24.12 1.36
CA LEU A 23 0.96 24.20 -0.05
C LEU A 23 1.28 22.91 -0.81
N ILE A 24 2.49 22.35 -0.60
CA ILE A 24 2.91 21.10 -1.24
C ILE A 24 1.99 19.95 -0.80
N THR A 25 1.76 19.83 0.49
CA THR A 25 0.89 18.77 1.03
C THR A 25 -0.53 18.90 0.50
N ARG A 26 -1.10 20.10 0.50
CA ARG A 26 -2.44 20.36 -0.02
C ARG A 26 -2.53 20.02 -1.52
N HIS A 27 -1.54 20.43 -2.30
CA HIS A 27 -1.49 20.14 -3.74
C HIS A 27 -1.39 18.64 -4.01
N ALA A 28 -0.48 17.93 -3.34
CA ALA A 28 -0.32 16.48 -3.47
C ALA A 28 -1.59 15.72 -3.06
N THR A 29 -2.18 16.08 -1.93
CA THR A 29 -3.42 15.47 -1.45
C THR A 29 -4.57 15.68 -2.44
N HIS A 30 -4.69 16.88 -3.01
CA HIS A 30 -5.72 17.17 -4.01
C HIS A 30 -5.55 16.30 -5.27
N LYS A 31 -4.34 16.16 -5.77
CA LYS A 31 -4.05 15.31 -6.93
C LYS A 31 -4.32 13.82 -6.68
N ILE A 32 -3.99 13.32 -5.49
CA ILE A 32 -4.30 11.93 -5.10
C ILE A 32 -5.83 11.73 -5.02
N HIS A 33 -6.54 12.64 -4.36
CA HIS A 33 -7.99 12.55 -4.23
C HIS A 33 -8.73 12.61 -5.57
N ASN A 34 -8.20 13.37 -6.53
CA ASN A 34 -8.76 13.48 -7.88
C ASN A 34 -8.29 12.37 -8.84
N ARG A 35 -7.57 11.37 -8.35
CA ARG A 35 -7.03 10.25 -9.13
C ARG A 35 -6.01 10.63 -10.22
N GLU A 36 -5.46 11.84 -10.16
CA GLU A 36 -4.40 12.27 -11.07
C GLU A 36 -3.08 11.56 -10.74
N TRP A 37 -2.84 11.35 -9.45
CA TRP A 37 -1.72 10.58 -8.94
C TRP A 37 -2.21 9.30 -8.28
N SER A 38 -1.86 8.18 -8.86
CA SER A 38 -2.22 6.86 -8.37
C SER A 38 -1.06 5.88 -8.49
N PHE A 39 -1.01 4.93 -7.58
CA PHE A 39 -0.02 3.86 -7.56
C PHE A 39 -0.66 2.58 -8.08
N ASN A 40 -0.08 2.02 -9.12
CA ASN A 40 -0.55 0.75 -9.67
C ASN A 40 -0.43 -0.34 -8.61
N THR A 41 -1.51 -1.03 -8.39
CA THR A 41 -1.67 -1.99 -7.30
C THR A 41 -2.31 -3.27 -7.86
N LEU A 42 -1.76 -4.41 -7.49
CA LEU A 42 -2.37 -5.72 -7.76
C LEU A 42 -3.03 -6.27 -6.51
N ILE A 43 -4.18 -6.90 -6.70
CA ILE A 43 -4.84 -7.68 -5.65
C ILE A 43 -4.46 -9.14 -5.84
N VAL A 44 -3.79 -9.71 -4.84
CA VAL A 44 -3.40 -11.11 -4.82
C VAL A 44 -4.51 -11.91 -4.14
N GLY A 45 -5.24 -12.66 -4.97
CA GLY A 45 -6.45 -13.38 -4.63
C GLY A 45 -7.60 -13.04 -5.58
N THR A 46 -8.46 -14.00 -5.84
CA THR A 46 -9.61 -13.90 -6.75
C THR A 46 -10.93 -14.19 -6.04
N SER A 47 -10.93 -14.11 -4.72
CA SER A 47 -12.11 -14.33 -3.88
C SER A 47 -13.12 -13.18 -3.96
N VAL A 48 -14.33 -13.43 -3.50
CA VAL A 48 -15.39 -12.40 -3.38
C VAL A 48 -14.90 -11.17 -2.59
N GLY A 49 -14.05 -11.38 -1.57
CA GLY A 49 -13.44 -10.28 -0.81
C GLY A 49 -12.55 -9.39 -1.66
N ALA A 50 -11.82 -9.96 -2.63
CA ALA A 50 -10.99 -9.19 -3.56
C ALA A 50 -11.85 -8.28 -4.46
N VAL A 51 -12.96 -8.81 -4.99
CA VAL A 51 -13.92 -8.04 -5.81
C VAL A 51 -14.58 -6.93 -5.00
N GLN A 52 -14.97 -7.23 -3.76
CA GLN A 52 -15.57 -6.23 -2.87
C GLN A 52 -14.59 -5.11 -2.52
N LEU A 53 -13.33 -5.42 -2.26
CA LEU A 53 -12.30 -4.42 -1.99
C LEU A 53 -12.07 -3.52 -3.21
N GLU A 54 -11.93 -4.12 -4.42
CA GLU A 54 -11.78 -3.37 -5.67
C GLU A 54 -12.94 -2.40 -5.86
N LYS A 55 -14.17 -2.90 -5.70
CA LYS A 55 -15.39 -2.10 -5.84
C LYS A 55 -15.41 -0.93 -4.84
N ARG A 56 -15.11 -1.19 -3.57
CA ARG A 56 -15.02 -0.13 -2.55
C ARG A 56 -13.98 0.92 -2.91
N LEU A 57 -12.76 0.52 -3.33
CA LEU A 57 -11.71 1.45 -3.73
C LEU A 57 -12.10 2.29 -4.94
N ARG A 58 -12.84 1.70 -5.88
CA ARG A 58 -13.31 2.39 -7.08
C ARG A 58 -14.44 3.37 -6.79
N GLU A 59 -15.37 3.02 -5.91
CA GLU A 59 -16.55 3.82 -5.55
C GLU A 59 -16.25 4.95 -4.57
N MET A 60 -15.07 4.98 -3.96
CA MET A 60 -14.69 6.04 -3.03
C MET A 60 -14.69 7.41 -3.71
N LYS A 61 -15.40 8.38 -3.11
CA LYS A 61 -15.44 9.78 -3.59
C LYS A 61 -14.07 10.44 -3.60
N LYS A 62 -13.21 10.08 -2.63
CA LYS A 62 -11.83 10.56 -2.53
C LYS A 62 -10.91 9.37 -2.70
N SER A 63 -10.12 9.36 -3.77
CA SER A 63 -9.14 8.31 -4.00
C SER A 63 -8.11 8.27 -2.88
N MET A 64 -7.71 7.07 -2.50
CA MET A 64 -6.56 6.84 -1.59
C MET A 64 -5.24 6.65 -2.37
N GLY A 65 -5.27 6.87 -3.68
CA GLY A 65 -4.09 6.71 -4.54
C GLY A 65 -3.85 5.28 -5.04
N TYR A 66 -4.73 4.33 -4.75
CA TYR A 66 -4.61 2.97 -5.28
C TYR A 66 -5.34 2.86 -6.62
N ASN A 67 -4.61 2.47 -7.66
CA ASN A 67 -5.15 2.12 -8.97
C ASN A 67 -5.03 0.61 -9.15
N ILE A 68 -6.14 -0.10 -9.07
CA ILE A 68 -6.16 -1.55 -9.23
C ILE A 68 -6.02 -1.89 -10.71
N VAL A 69 -4.91 -2.52 -11.07
CA VAL A 69 -4.57 -2.90 -12.45
C VAL A 69 -5.07 -4.30 -12.77
N GLY A 70 -5.10 -5.19 -11.79
CA GLY A 70 -5.54 -6.56 -12.01
C GLY A 70 -5.53 -7.41 -10.74
N TYR A 71 -5.83 -8.67 -10.94
CA TYR A 71 -5.82 -9.70 -9.91
C TYR A 71 -4.73 -10.72 -10.18
N VAL A 72 -4.24 -11.35 -9.12
CA VAL A 72 -3.31 -12.48 -9.21
C VAL A 72 -4.00 -13.70 -8.65
N ARG A 73 -4.18 -14.73 -9.49
CA ARG A 73 -4.68 -16.02 -9.05
C ARG A 73 -3.56 -16.89 -8.50
N ILE A 74 -3.87 -17.63 -7.46
CA ILE A 74 -2.94 -18.53 -6.77
C ILE A 74 -3.15 -19.98 -7.26
N LEU A 75 -4.42 -20.38 -7.40
CA LEU A 75 -4.87 -21.69 -7.84
C LEU A 75 -5.83 -21.54 -9.00
N ASP A 76 -5.88 -22.56 -9.88
CA ASP A 76 -6.72 -22.52 -11.08
C ASP A 76 -8.23 -22.55 -10.79
N ASP A 77 -8.64 -23.04 -9.61
CA ASP A 77 -10.05 -23.24 -9.25
C ASP A 77 -10.74 -22.00 -8.67
N ASP A 78 -10.01 -20.89 -8.48
CA ASP A 78 -10.48 -19.72 -7.74
C ASP A 78 -10.88 -18.53 -8.62
N ILE A 79 -11.36 -18.76 -9.82
CA ILE A 79 -11.80 -17.65 -10.68
C ILE A 79 -13.24 -17.28 -10.34
N ASP A 80 -13.42 -16.13 -9.70
CA ASP A 80 -14.75 -15.51 -9.63
C ASP A 80 -15.11 -14.94 -11.01
N ARG A 81 -16.27 -15.34 -11.54
CA ARG A 81 -16.78 -14.90 -12.86
C ARG A 81 -17.10 -13.40 -12.92
N GLN A 82 -17.04 -12.69 -11.79
CA GLN A 82 -17.34 -11.25 -11.68
C GLN A 82 -16.09 -10.35 -11.77
N LEU A 83 -14.93 -10.92 -12.14
CA LEU A 83 -13.71 -10.13 -12.28
C LEU A 83 -13.76 -9.29 -13.57
N ASN A 84 -13.70 -7.97 -13.42
CA ASN A 84 -13.72 -7.01 -14.53
C ASN A 84 -12.32 -6.58 -14.99
N LEU A 85 -11.28 -7.01 -14.28
CA LEU A 85 -9.90 -6.67 -14.55
C LEU A 85 -9.11 -7.92 -14.97
N PRO A 86 -7.96 -7.77 -15.64
CA PRO A 86 -7.13 -8.88 -16.04
C PRO A 86 -6.68 -9.72 -14.84
N VAL A 87 -6.60 -11.04 -15.06
CA VAL A 87 -6.18 -12.02 -14.04
C VAL A 87 -4.86 -12.63 -14.47
N TYR A 88 -3.83 -12.41 -13.69
CA TYR A 88 -2.49 -12.95 -13.91
C TYR A 88 -2.25 -14.19 -13.06
N HIS A 89 -1.39 -15.08 -13.52
CA HIS A 89 -0.96 -16.21 -12.71
C HIS A 89 0.18 -15.82 -11.77
N ILE A 90 0.24 -16.43 -10.58
CA ILE A 90 1.28 -16.14 -9.58
C ILE A 90 2.71 -16.36 -10.09
N SER A 91 2.92 -17.22 -11.07
CA SER A 91 4.21 -17.45 -11.69
C SER A 91 4.69 -16.29 -12.57
N GLU A 92 3.78 -15.43 -13.01
CA GLU A 92 4.06 -14.30 -13.90
C GLU A 92 4.16 -12.97 -13.15
N ILE A 93 3.94 -13.01 -11.83
CA ILE A 93 3.81 -11.80 -11.02
C ILE A 93 5.03 -10.87 -11.13
N GLU A 94 6.24 -11.43 -11.18
CA GLU A 94 7.48 -10.67 -11.29
C GLU A 94 7.51 -9.84 -12.57
N LYS A 95 7.21 -10.47 -13.70
CA LYS A 95 7.12 -9.79 -15.00
C LYS A 95 6.02 -8.72 -15.02
N VAL A 96 4.86 -9.03 -14.45
CA VAL A 96 3.74 -8.10 -14.38
C VAL A 96 4.08 -6.89 -13.49
N CYS A 97 4.77 -7.11 -12.37
CA CYS A 97 5.22 -6.03 -11.50
C CYS A 97 6.14 -5.05 -12.23
N GLU A 98 7.04 -5.54 -13.07
CA GLU A 98 7.92 -4.70 -13.87
C GLU A 98 7.18 -4.00 -15.01
N GLN A 99 6.39 -4.73 -15.80
CA GLN A 99 5.69 -4.21 -16.98
C GLN A 99 4.66 -3.13 -16.62
N GLU A 100 3.85 -3.38 -15.60
CA GLU A 100 2.79 -2.48 -15.15
C GLU A 100 3.26 -1.48 -14.08
N ASN A 101 4.56 -1.46 -13.77
CA ASN A 101 5.15 -0.60 -12.74
C ASN A 101 4.35 -0.65 -11.42
N ILE A 102 4.13 -1.86 -10.94
CA ILE A 102 3.34 -2.10 -9.73
C ILE A 102 4.10 -1.55 -8.51
N LYS A 103 3.40 -0.79 -7.68
CA LYS A 103 3.96 -0.17 -6.48
C LYS A 103 3.44 -0.77 -5.18
N ASN A 104 2.35 -1.51 -5.23
CA ASN A 104 1.78 -2.14 -4.05
C ASN A 104 1.13 -3.48 -4.42
N LEU A 105 1.18 -4.43 -3.48
CA LEU A 105 0.48 -5.70 -3.55
C LEU A 105 -0.49 -5.79 -2.38
N ILE A 106 -1.77 -6.05 -2.64
CA ILE A 106 -2.77 -6.25 -1.58
C ILE A 106 -3.12 -7.73 -1.56
N VAL A 107 -2.76 -8.41 -0.49
CA VAL A 107 -3.04 -9.85 -0.33
C VAL A 107 -4.34 -10.03 0.43
N ILE A 108 -5.31 -10.67 -0.22
CA ILE A 108 -6.57 -11.07 0.38
C ILE A 108 -6.45 -12.53 0.83
N PRO A 109 -6.76 -12.81 2.10
CA PRO A 109 -6.68 -14.17 2.64
C PRO A 109 -7.52 -15.15 1.84
N HIS A 110 -6.93 -16.30 1.54
CA HIS A 110 -7.61 -17.37 0.84
C HIS A 110 -8.32 -18.31 1.83
N ARG A 111 -9.36 -19.02 1.36
CA ARG A 111 -10.12 -20.01 2.15
C ARG A 111 -9.27 -21.18 2.67
N HIS A 112 -8.10 -21.41 2.10
CA HIS A 112 -7.20 -22.51 2.47
C HIS A 112 -6.37 -22.27 3.75
N GLY A 113 -6.64 -21.20 4.49
CA GLY A 113 -6.10 -20.97 5.82
C GLY A 113 -4.75 -20.22 5.84
N VAL A 114 -4.33 -19.95 7.06
CA VAL A 114 -3.16 -19.10 7.38
C VAL A 114 -1.85 -19.61 6.77
N LYS A 115 -1.63 -20.93 6.81
CA LYS A 115 -0.38 -21.52 6.28
C LYS A 115 -0.20 -21.31 4.78
N ALA A 116 -1.28 -21.43 3.99
CA ALA A 116 -1.24 -21.20 2.55
C ALA A 116 -0.98 -19.73 2.23
N THR A 117 -1.61 -18.81 2.97
CA THR A 117 -1.39 -17.38 2.81
C THR A 117 0.03 -16.98 3.19
N MET A 118 0.61 -17.60 4.23
CA MET A 118 2.02 -17.36 4.58
C MET A 118 3.00 -17.83 3.53
N ALA A 119 2.80 -19.03 3.00
CA ALA A 119 3.64 -19.55 1.91
C ALA A 119 3.59 -18.62 0.69
N LEU A 120 2.40 -18.07 0.39
CA LEU A 120 2.21 -17.07 -0.64
C LEU A 120 2.98 -15.78 -0.34
N VAL A 121 2.82 -15.22 0.86
CA VAL A 121 3.51 -14.00 1.28
C VAL A 121 5.02 -14.19 1.19
N ASN A 122 5.56 -15.32 1.66
CA ASN A 122 6.99 -15.62 1.53
C ASN A 122 7.46 -15.67 0.08
N LYS A 123 6.61 -16.10 -0.86
CA LYS A 123 6.89 -16.08 -2.28
C LYS A 123 6.87 -14.66 -2.86
N LEU A 124 6.09 -13.75 -2.29
CA LEU A 124 5.99 -12.36 -2.72
C LEU A 124 7.07 -11.45 -2.10
N LEU A 125 7.63 -11.83 -0.95
CA LEU A 125 8.66 -11.02 -0.26
C LEU A 125 9.90 -10.68 -1.08
N PRO A 126 10.39 -11.52 -2.03
CA PRO A 126 11.50 -11.16 -2.90
C PRO A 126 11.19 -10.02 -3.87
N LEU A 127 9.89 -9.77 -4.14
CA LEU A 127 9.47 -8.65 -4.98
C LEU A 127 9.70 -7.35 -4.18
N ASP A 128 10.34 -6.38 -4.80
CA ASP A 128 10.64 -5.07 -4.19
C ASP A 128 9.40 -4.16 -4.17
N CYS A 129 8.29 -4.70 -3.67
CA CYS A 129 6.99 -4.04 -3.58
C CYS A 129 6.41 -4.14 -2.17
N PRO A 130 5.86 -3.08 -1.60
CA PRO A 130 5.10 -3.12 -0.37
C PRO A 130 3.93 -4.10 -0.44
N ILE A 131 3.84 -4.99 0.55
CA ILE A 131 2.80 -5.99 0.65
C ILE A 131 1.86 -5.61 1.79
N LEU A 132 0.60 -5.37 1.44
CA LEU A 132 -0.48 -5.03 2.37
C LEU A 132 -1.34 -6.26 2.61
N ILE A 133 -1.59 -6.60 3.85
CA ILE A 133 -2.37 -7.79 4.23
C ILE A 133 -3.38 -7.45 5.32
N SER A 134 -4.50 -8.18 5.38
CA SER A 134 -5.48 -8.01 6.45
C SER A 134 -4.91 -8.35 7.84
N PRO A 135 -5.19 -7.56 8.88
CA PRO A 135 -4.65 -7.75 10.23
C PRO A 135 -5.08 -9.06 10.90
N ASP A 136 -6.23 -9.64 10.54
CA ASP A 136 -6.68 -10.93 11.09
C ASP A 136 -5.67 -12.05 10.83
N LEU A 137 -4.96 -11.98 9.72
CA LEU A 137 -3.86 -12.89 9.39
C LEU A 137 -2.58 -12.53 10.14
N TYR A 138 -2.44 -11.28 10.48
CA TYR A 138 -1.21 -10.74 11.01
C TYR A 138 -1.06 -10.93 12.54
N GLN A 139 -2.14 -10.91 13.30
CA GLN A 139 -2.10 -11.24 14.75
C GLN A 139 -1.48 -12.62 15.02
N LEU A 140 -1.45 -13.46 13.98
CA LEU A 140 -0.80 -14.79 14.02
C LEU A 140 0.69 -14.76 13.66
N LEU A 141 1.24 -13.65 13.17
CA LEU A 141 2.56 -13.62 12.54
C LEU A 141 3.66 -12.88 13.29
N THR A 142 3.41 -11.75 13.90
CA THR A 142 4.45 -11.03 14.66
C THR A 142 3.94 -9.83 15.48
N SER A 143 4.74 -9.39 16.45
CA SER A 143 4.46 -8.28 17.37
C SER A 143 4.93 -6.88 16.89
N LYS A 144 5.32 -6.71 15.64
CA LYS A 144 5.85 -5.42 15.14
C LYS A 144 5.29 -5.05 13.78
N VAL A 145 4.16 -4.32 13.75
CA VAL A 145 3.53 -3.95 12.48
C VAL A 145 2.88 -2.59 12.48
N ARG A 146 2.95 -1.93 11.33
CA ARG A 146 2.17 -0.73 11.04
C ARG A 146 0.84 -1.15 10.40
N ILE A 147 -0.25 -0.77 11.03
CA ILE A 147 -1.59 -0.93 10.48
C ILE A 147 -1.89 0.29 9.63
N SER A 148 -2.25 0.06 8.37
CA SER A 148 -2.74 1.08 7.46
C SER A 148 -4.21 0.79 7.14
N ASN A 149 -5.05 1.81 7.18
CA ASN A 149 -6.47 1.66 6.87
C ASN A 149 -6.69 2.03 5.40
N VAL A 150 -7.09 1.05 4.60
CA VAL A 150 -7.40 1.22 3.18
C VAL A 150 -8.87 0.92 2.96
N ALA A 151 -9.64 1.94 2.59
CA ALA A 151 -11.07 1.83 2.29
C ALA A 151 -11.94 1.27 3.43
N GLY A 152 -11.55 1.51 4.69
CA GLY A 152 -12.26 0.97 5.86
C GLY A 152 -11.87 -0.46 6.24
N GLU A 153 -11.00 -1.10 5.46
CA GLU A 153 -10.38 -2.38 5.81
C GLU A 153 -9.00 -2.11 6.44
N PRO A 154 -8.75 -2.60 7.66
CA PRO A 154 -7.43 -2.50 8.28
C PRO A 154 -6.48 -3.47 7.57
N LEU A 155 -5.46 -2.95 6.92
CA LEU A 155 -4.40 -3.70 6.26
C LEU A 155 -3.07 -3.46 6.94
N VAL A 156 -2.23 -4.47 6.91
CA VAL A 156 -0.92 -4.44 7.54
C VAL A 156 0.16 -4.47 6.48
N ASP A 157 1.09 -3.54 6.55
CA ASP A 157 2.28 -3.55 5.71
C ASP A 157 3.32 -4.48 6.32
N ILE A 158 3.62 -5.56 5.62
CA ILE A 158 4.60 -6.59 5.99
C ILE A 158 5.87 -6.52 5.14
N SER A 159 6.01 -5.51 4.28
CA SER A 159 7.24 -5.31 3.53
C SER A 159 8.41 -5.13 4.49
N ARG A 160 9.59 -5.62 4.12
CA ARG A 160 10.81 -5.40 4.88
C ARG A 160 11.04 -3.90 5.00
N THR A 161 10.93 -3.38 6.21
CA THR A 161 11.50 -2.07 6.54
C THR A 161 13.01 -2.24 6.54
N GLU A 162 13.66 -2.18 5.39
CA GLU A 162 15.10 -1.94 5.37
C GLU A 162 15.32 -0.59 6.01
N MET A 163 15.85 -0.63 7.24
CA MET A 163 16.39 0.57 7.86
C MET A 163 17.45 1.11 6.90
N SER A 164 17.20 2.30 6.37
CA SER A 164 18.15 3.01 5.54
C SER A 164 19.56 2.86 6.13
N HIS A 165 20.54 2.54 5.31
CA HIS A 165 21.94 2.36 5.70
C HIS A 165 22.51 3.50 6.55
N SER A 166 21.92 4.70 6.46
CA SER A 166 22.30 5.87 7.26
C SER A 166 21.96 5.75 8.75
N THR A 167 20.92 4.99 9.13
CA THR A 167 20.53 4.81 10.55
C THR A 167 21.31 3.68 11.24
N ARG A 168 21.99 2.83 10.48
CA ARG A 168 22.77 1.70 11.01
C ARG A 168 24.14 2.11 11.54
N ASN A 169 24.64 3.29 11.16
CA ASN A 169 25.95 3.81 11.55
C ASN A 169 25.93 4.79 12.75
N LEU A 170 24.77 4.96 13.40
CA LEU A 170 24.57 5.85 14.56
C LEU A 170 24.35 5.10 15.88
N LYS A 171 24.92 3.89 16.01
CA LYS A 171 25.01 3.18 17.30
C LYS A 171 26.43 2.83 17.62
#